data_fefcc77bb8642ba8784fdb2fbe1bc8e9
#
_entry.id   fefcc77bb8642ba8784fdb2fbe1bc8e9
#
_cell.length_a   1.000
_cell.length_b   1.000
_cell.length_c   1.000
_cell.angle_alpha   90.00
_cell.angle_beta   90.00
_cell.angle_gamma   90.00
#
_symmetry.space_group_name_H-M   'P 1'
#
loop_
_entity.id
_entity.type
_entity.pdbx_description
1 polymer ?
#
loop_
_entity_poly.entity_id
_entity_poly.type
_entity_poly.pdbx_seq_one_letter_code
_entity_poly.pdbx_strand_id
1 'polypeptide(L)'
;YGDDPWTEEAVRKIREAFTPDCEPLFVFNGTGSNAVALQLCTRPYNSIICAETAHVYVDECGAPARMTGCQIRPIATPDGKLTPDLVRPYLCHFGEQHHSQPGAIYISQCSELGTVYKPDELRALTDLAHRHGMYVHMDGARLANACAALNLGFRELTVDCGIDILSFGGTKNGLMLGESVVVFNPALKKEAYFVRKQSAQLASKLRYLSCQLSLIHISEPTRL
;
A
#
# COMPACT_ATOMS: atom_id res chain seq x y z
N TYR A 1 -5.84 -16.81 -15.07
CA TYR A 1 -5.05 -15.67 -14.65
C TYR A 1 -5.89 -14.40 -14.44
N GLY A 2 -7.22 -14.55 -14.26
CA GLY A 2 -8.12 -13.42 -14.03
C GLY A 2 -9.13 -13.16 -15.15
N ASP A 3 -9.07 -13.89 -16.23
CA ASP A 3 -10.04 -13.83 -17.34
C ASP A 3 -11.26 -14.69 -16.97
N ASP A 4 -12.01 -14.24 -15.95
CA ASP A 4 -13.17 -14.97 -15.43
C ASP A 4 -14.14 -14.01 -14.71
N PRO A 5 -15.46 -14.36 -14.66
CA PRO A 5 -16.50 -13.47 -14.12
C PRO A 5 -16.29 -13.11 -12.63
N TRP A 6 -15.68 -14.00 -11.84
CA TRP A 6 -15.44 -13.76 -10.42
C TRP A 6 -14.38 -12.69 -10.20
N THR A 7 -13.32 -12.71 -11.01
CA THR A 7 -12.27 -11.71 -10.96
C THR A 7 -12.78 -10.36 -11.49
N GLU A 8 -13.56 -10.36 -12.56
CA GLU A 8 -14.20 -9.15 -13.10
C GLU A 8 -15.11 -8.49 -12.05
N GLU A 9 -15.90 -9.28 -11.34
CA GLU A 9 -16.76 -8.79 -10.26
C GLU A 9 -15.96 -8.21 -9.10
N ALA A 10 -14.85 -8.84 -8.70
CA ALA A 10 -13.98 -8.33 -7.66
C ALA A 10 -13.33 -6.99 -8.07
N VAL A 11 -12.87 -6.88 -9.32
CA VAL A 11 -12.34 -5.62 -9.88
C VAL A 11 -13.40 -4.53 -9.84
N ARG A 12 -14.63 -4.85 -10.29
CA ARG A 12 -15.75 -3.90 -10.28
C ARG A 12 -16.02 -3.37 -8.87
N LYS A 13 -16.11 -4.24 -7.87
CA LYS A 13 -16.38 -3.86 -6.48
C LYS A 13 -15.23 -3.02 -5.87
N ILE A 14 -13.98 -3.35 -6.15
CA ILE A 14 -12.84 -2.53 -5.70
C ILE A 14 -12.92 -1.13 -6.33
N ARG A 15 -13.23 -1.04 -7.62
CA ARG A 15 -13.40 0.25 -8.29
C ARG A 15 -14.56 1.07 -7.72
N GLU A 16 -15.64 0.45 -7.34
CA GLU A 16 -16.77 1.10 -6.65
C GLU A 16 -16.40 1.59 -5.26
N ALA A 17 -15.60 0.82 -4.52
CA ALA A 17 -15.20 1.15 -3.16
C ALA A 17 -14.15 2.29 -3.09
N PHE A 18 -13.31 2.42 -4.11
CA PHE A 18 -12.22 3.41 -4.14
C PHE A 18 -12.42 4.46 -5.24
N THR A 19 -12.17 4.10 -6.50
CA THR A 19 -12.35 4.97 -7.66
C THR A 19 -12.42 4.12 -8.94
N PRO A 20 -13.24 4.51 -9.93
CA PRO A 20 -13.36 3.79 -11.21
C PRO A 20 -12.03 3.60 -11.94
N ASP A 21 -11.11 4.55 -11.74
CA ASP A 21 -9.82 4.57 -12.44
C ASP A 21 -8.73 3.76 -11.73
N CYS A 22 -8.97 3.14 -10.57
CA CYS A 22 -7.92 2.35 -9.92
C CYS A 22 -7.65 1.03 -10.64
N GLU A 23 -6.42 0.52 -10.45
CA GLU A 23 -6.01 -0.78 -11.01
C GLU A 23 -5.74 -1.78 -9.87
N PRO A 24 -6.65 -2.73 -9.61
CA PRO A 24 -6.45 -3.76 -8.60
C PRO A 24 -5.67 -4.95 -9.13
N LEU A 25 -4.67 -5.39 -8.39
CA LEU A 25 -3.84 -6.55 -8.65
C LEU A 25 -3.96 -7.54 -7.50
N PHE A 26 -4.60 -8.67 -7.70
CA PHE A 26 -4.70 -9.70 -6.67
C PHE A 26 -3.38 -10.42 -6.48
N VAL A 27 -2.98 -10.61 -5.22
CA VAL A 27 -1.72 -11.21 -4.78
C VAL A 27 -1.95 -12.17 -3.63
N PHE A 28 -0.96 -13.02 -3.28
CA PHE A 28 -1.15 -14.09 -2.31
C PHE A 28 -1.16 -13.64 -0.85
N ASN A 29 -0.33 -12.65 -0.49
CA ASN A 29 -0.12 -12.25 0.91
C ASN A 29 0.35 -10.80 1.04
N GLY A 30 0.35 -10.27 2.28
CA GLY A 30 0.72 -8.89 2.59
C GLY A 30 2.16 -8.53 2.22
N THR A 31 3.13 -9.39 2.55
CA THR A 31 4.54 -9.17 2.17
C THR A 31 4.72 -9.08 0.66
N GLY A 32 4.05 -9.97 -0.10
CA GLY A 32 4.03 -9.89 -1.57
C GLY A 32 3.36 -8.62 -2.08
N SER A 33 2.28 -8.17 -1.44
CA SER A 33 1.61 -6.92 -1.75
C SER A 33 2.54 -5.72 -1.55
N ASN A 34 3.17 -5.63 -0.38
CA ASN A 34 4.11 -4.54 -0.06
C ASN A 34 5.31 -4.54 -1.00
N ALA A 35 5.87 -5.72 -1.31
CA ALA A 35 6.98 -5.84 -2.25
C ALA A 35 6.62 -5.38 -3.66
N VAL A 36 5.45 -5.77 -4.19
CA VAL A 36 4.95 -5.34 -5.51
C VAL A 36 4.71 -3.83 -5.52
N ALA A 37 4.02 -3.30 -4.50
CA ALA A 37 3.72 -1.88 -4.40
C ALA A 37 4.99 -1.02 -4.35
N LEU A 38 5.96 -1.40 -3.53
CA LEU A 38 7.22 -0.66 -3.38
C LEU A 38 8.10 -0.75 -4.63
N GLN A 39 8.13 -1.88 -5.34
CA GLN A 39 8.83 -1.98 -6.63
C GLN A 39 8.24 -1.03 -7.68
N LEU A 40 6.93 -0.79 -7.65
CA LEU A 40 6.28 0.17 -8.54
C LEU A 40 6.65 1.62 -8.18
N CYS A 41 6.73 1.92 -6.88
CA CYS A 41 7.03 3.27 -6.37
C CYS A 41 8.49 3.68 -6.48
N THR A 42 9.42 2.72 -6.67
CA THR A 42 10.85 3.00 -6.47
C THR A 42 11.73 2.42 -7.56
N ARG A 43 12.99 2.81 -7.52
CA ARG A 43 14.10 2.23 -8.29
C ARG A 43 15.21 1.81 -7.31
N PRO A 44 16.10 0.88 -7.64
CA PRO A 44 17.07 0.30 -6.69
C PRO A 44 17.98 1.31 -5.97
N TYR A 45 18.15 2.50 -6.53
CA TYR A 45 18.93 3.58 -5.90
C TYR A 45 18.10 4.47 -4.96
N ASN A 46 16.79 4.19 -4.80
CA ASN A 46 15.95 4.95 -3.90
C ASN A 46 16.09 4.51 -2.43
N SER A 47 15.57 5.34 -1.55
CA SER A 47 15.24 4.98 -0.18
C SER A 47 13.73 5.06 0.05
N ILE A 48 13.28 4.20 0.97
CA ILE A 48 11.89 4.11 1.44
C ILE A 48 11.87 4.56 2.88
N ILE A 49 11.11 5.61 3.17
CA ILE A 49 10.97 6.19 4.52
C ILE A 49 9.76 5.55 5.19
N CYS A 50 9.93 5.03 6.42
CA CYS A 50 8.85 4.41 7.18
C CYS A 50 9.02 4.65 8.68
N ALA A 51 7.99 4.38 9.50
CA ALA A 51 8.14 4.30 10.94
C ALA A 51 9.03 3.11 11.34
N GLU A 52 9.75 3.21 12.45
CA GLU A 52 10.60 2.11 12.95
C GLU A 52 9.81 0.85 13.33
N THR A 53 8.51 1.01 13.62
CA THR A 53 7.59 -0.09 13.91
C THR A 53 6.93 -0.68 12.67
N ALA A 54 7.16 -0.09 11.49
CA ALA A 54 6.50 -0.49 10.25
C ALA A 54 6.79 -1.94 9.88
N HIS A 55 5.75 -2.67 9.47
CA HIS A 55 5.81 -4.08 9.09
C HIS A 55 6.90 -4.36 8.05
N VAL A 56 7.04 -3.48 7.05
CA VAL A 56 8.06 -3.54 5.99
C VAL A 56 9.50 -3.54 6.53
N TYR A 57 9.71 -2.97 7.70
CA TYR A 57 11.02 -2.90 8.34
C TYR A 57 11.25 -4.03 9.36
N VAL A 58 10.22 -4.40 10.15
CA VAL A 58 10.35 -5.29 11.30
C VAL A 58 9.98 -6.74 10.96
N ASP A 59 8.88 -6.99 10.25
CA ASP A 59 8.22 -8.29 10.20
C ASP A 59 8.17 -8.94 8.81
N GLU A 60 8.97 -8.46 7.85
CA GLU A 60 9.01 -9.04 6.49
C GLU A 60 10.37 -9.66 6.13
N CYS A 61 11.21 -9.94 7.12
CA CYS A 61 12.52 -10.59 6.93
C CYS A 61 13.37 -9.92 5.83
N GLY A 62 13.25 -8.59 5.67
CA GLY A 62 13.95 -7.83 4.64
C GLY A 62 13.46 -8.05 3.20
N ALA A 63 12.32 -8.72 2.99
CA ALA A 63 11.80 -9.03 1.66
C ALA A 63 11.62 -7.76 0.79
N PRO A 64 11.03 -6.66 1.27
CA PRO A 64 10.91 -5.44 0.46
C PRO A 64 12.25 -4.85 0.05
N ALA A 65 13.22 -4.76 0.95
CA ALA A 65 14.57 -4.30 0.64
C ALA A 65 15.26 -5.20 -0.39
N ARG A 66 15.13 -6.52 -0.23
CA ARG A 66 15.67 -7.54 -1.16
C ARG A 66 15.08 -7.41 -2.56
N MET A 67 13.77 -7.22 -2.67
CA MET A 67 13.06 -7.21 -3.95
C MET A 67 13.14 -5.88 -4.68
N THR A 68 13.18 -4.76 -3.94
CA THR A 68 13.31 -3.42 -4.52
C THR A 68 14.77 -3.01 -4.76
N GLY A 69 15.71 -3.55 -3.97
CA GLY A 69 17.08 -3.07 -3.90
C GLY A 69 17.23 -1.75 -3.13
N CYS A 70 16.15 -1.22 -2.57
CA CYS A 70 16.13 0.07 -1.89
C CYS A 70 16.67 0.00 -0.45
N GLN A 71 17.21 1.10 0.02
CA GLN A 71 17.48 1.32 1.43
C GLN A 71 16.16 1.60 2.17
N ILE A 72 15.86 0.84 3.23
CA ILE A 72 14.78 1.19 4.16
C ILE A 72 15.35 2.18 5.19
N ARG A 73 14.67 3.31 5.39
CA ARG A 73 15.04 4.36 6.35
C ARG A 73 13.97 4.49 7.44
N PRO A 74 14.13 3.77 8.55
CA PRO A 74 13.17 3.83 9.65
C PRO A 74 13.32 5.14 10.43
N ILE A 75 12.20 5.68 10.89
CA ILE A 75 12.13 6.87 11.75
C ILE A 75 11.50 6.46 13.08
N ALA A 76 12.14 6.82 14.18
CA ALA A 76 11.58 6.68 15.52
C ALA A 76 10.31 7.55 15.65
N THR A 77 9.23 6.93 16.11
CA THR A 77 7.95 7.59 16.28
C THR A 77 7.35 7.27 17.65
N PRO A 78 6.63 8.21 18.28
CA PRO A 78 6.02 7.96 19.58
C PRO A 78 4.82 7.01 19.53
N ASP A 79 4.16 6.91 18.38
CA ASP A 79 2.87 6.24 18.21
C ASP A 79 2.74 5.42 16.92
N GLY A 80 3.85 5.17 16.24
CA GLY A 80 3.87 4.42 14.96
C GLY A 80 3.46 5.24 13.74
N LYS A 81 3.20 6.55 13.90
CA LYS A 81 2.82 7.43 12.79
C LYS A 81 3.93 8.38 12.40
N LEU A 82 4.15 8.51 11.10
CA LEU A 82 4.99 9.56 10.53
C LEU A 82 4.24 10.90 10.54
N THR A 83 4.99 11.99 10.70
CA THR A 83 4.51 13.35 10.47
C THR A 83 5.42 14.06 9.48
N PRO A 84 4.97 15.13 8.82
CA PRO A 84 5.83 15.93 7.96
C PRO A 84 7.13 16.39 8.65
N ASP A 85 7.07 16.75 9.91
CA ASP A 85 8.26 17.24 10.65
C ASP A 85 9.27 16.13 10.94
N LEU A 86 8.80 14.90 11.20
CA LEU A 86 9.66 13.72 11.35
C LEU A 86 10.32 13.31 10.01
N VAL A 87 9.60 13.49 8.90
CA VAL A 87 10.09 13.11 7.56
C VAL A 87 11.07 14.14 6.98
N ARG A 88 10.85 15.45 7.20
CA ARG A 88 11.67 16.54 6.60
C ARG A 88 13.18 16.34 6.70
N PRO A 89 13.78 15.92 7.83
CA PRO A 89 15.22 15.72 7.92
C PRO A 89 15.78 14.64 6.97
N TYR A 90 14.91 13.75 6.50
CA TYR A 90 15.27 12.66 5.56
C TYR A 90 15.11 13.08 4.09
N LEU A 91 14.50 14.23 3.81
CA LEU A 91 14.34 14.81 2.47
C LEU A 91 15.56 15.67 2.13
N CYS A 92 16.71 15.01 2.00
CA CYS A 92 17.99 15.66 1.72
C CYS A 92 18.74 14.91 0.62
N HIS A 93 19.80 15.53 0.11
CA HIS A 93 20.71 14.94 -0.88
C HIS A 93 20.08 14.57 -2.23
N PHE A 94 18.98 15.22 -2.61
CA PHE A 94 18.38 15.03 -3.93
C PHE A 94 19.38 15.39 -5.03
N GLY A 95 19.58 14.47 -5.98
CA GLY A 95 20.52 14.62 -7.09
C GLY A 95 22.00 14.36 -6.76
N GLU A 96 22.33 14.07 -5.51
CA GLU A 96 23.69 13.73 -5.09
C GLU A 96 23.96 12.24 -5.32
N GLN A 97 24.88 11.90 -6.22
CA GLN A 97 25.14 10.52 -6.66
C GLN A 97 25.67 9.59 -5.55
N HIS A 98 26.16 10.12 -4.45
CA HIS A 98 26.71 9.35 -3.32
C HIS A 98 25.65 8.89 -2.32
N HIS A 99 24.40 9.35 -2.47
CA HIS A 99 23.32 9.09 -1.53
C HIS A 99 22.13 8.38 -2.19
N SER A 100 21.49 7.47 -1.45
CA SER A 100 20.20 6.93 -1.87
C SER A 100 19.17 8.05 -1.96
N GLN A 101 18.40 8.07 -3.04
CA GLN A 101 17.45 9.14 -3.31
C GLN A 101 16.10 8.84 -2.64
N PRO A 102 15.53 9.75 -1.82
CA PRO A 102 14.17 9.53 -1.29
C PRO A 102 13.17 9.28 -2.42
N GLY A 103 12.49 8.11 -2.41
CA GLY A 103 11.60 7.71 -3.50
C GLY A 103 10.18 7.43 -3.05
N ALA A 104 10.00 6.91 -1.83
CA ALA A 104 8.67 6.61 -1.30
C ALA A 104 8.58 6.83 0.21
N ILE A 105 7.38 7.22 0.66
CA ILE A 105 6.95 7.13 2.05
C ILE A 105 6.04 5.92 2.19
N TYR A 106 6.33 5.05 3.16
CA TYR A 106 5.50 3.93 3.55
C TYR A 106 4.81 4.24 4.88
N ILE A 107 3.50 4.04 4.92
CA ILE A 107 2.68 4.18 6.14
C ILE A 107 1.79 2.96 6.31
N SER A 108 1.44 2.62 7.55
CA SER A 108 0.47 1.56 7.88
C SER A 108 -0.83 2.16 8.41
N GLN A 109 -1.97 1.72 7.89
CA GLN A 109 -3.30 2.18 8.31
C GLN A 109 -4.19 0.98 8.69
N CYS A 110 -4.49 0.74 9.99
CA CYS A 110 -3.87 1.44 11.12
C CYS A 110 -2.43 0.98 11.34
N SER A 111 -1.67 1.75 12.13
CA SER A 111 -0.29 1.42 12.46
C SER A 111 -0.18 0.10 13.25
N GLU A 112 1.02 -0.44 13.37
CA GLU A 112 1.33 -1.65 14.13
C GLU A 112 1.05 -1.47 15.64
N LEU A 113 1.01 -0.22 16.11
CA LEU A 113 0.64 0.14 17.48
C LEU A 113 -0.87 0.39 17.67
N GLY A 114 -1.68 0.21 16.61
CA GLY A 114 -3.13 0.39 16.64
C GLY A 114 -3.59 1.85 16.53
N THR A 115 -2.70 2.78 16.27
CA THR A 115 -3.05 4.19 16.03
C THR A 115 -3.57 4.38 14.60
N VAL A 116 -4.37 5.42 14.40
CA VAL A 116 -5.05 5.69 13.14
C VAL A 116 -4.67 7.07 12.62
N TYR A 117 -4.26 7.15 11.36
CA TYR A 117 -4.10 8.42 10.66
C TYR A 117 -5.46 9.02 10.32
N LYS A 118 -5.66 10.28 10.64
CA LYS A 118 -6.80 11.08 10.17
C LYS A 118 -6.57 11.59 8.76
N PRO A 119 -7.62 11.97 8.01
CA PRO A 119 -7.48 12.46 6.64
C PRO A 119 -6.54 13.65 6.47
N ASP A 120 -6.53 14.58 7.41
CA ASP A 120 -5.63 15.73 7.39
C ASP A 120 -4.16 15.36 7.62
N GLU A 121 -3.88 14.38 8.48
CA GLU A 121 -2.54 13.82 8.69
C GLU A 121 -2.04 13.10 7.43
N LEU A 122 -2.91 12.33 6.75
CA LEU A 122 -2.59 11.67 5.48
C LEU A 122 -2.29 12.69 4.40
N ARG A 123 -3.17 13.69 4.20
CA ARG A 123 -2.94 14.76 3.22
C ARG A 123 -1.66 15.52 3.45
N ALA A 124 -1.32 15.81 4.70
CA ALA A 124 -0.07 16.50 5.02
C ALA A 124 1.18 15.71 4.58
N LEU A 125 1.14 14.38 4.71
CA LEU A 125 2.23 13.49 4.27
C LEU A 125 2.27 13.33 2.74
N THR A 126 1.13 13.14 2.09
CA THR A 126 1.06 12.99 0.63
C THR A 126 1.46 14.27 -0.07
N ASP A 127 1.00 15.44 0.41
CA ASP A 127 1.43 16.74 -0.10
C ASP A 127 2.93 16.96 0.05
N LEU A 128 3.51 16.53 1.18
CA LEU A 128 4.95 16.60 1.37
C LEU A 128 5.69 15.71 0.37
N ALA A 129 5.27 14.46 0.23
CA ALA A 129 5.88 13.50 -0.69
C ALA A 129 5.81 13.99 -2.15
N HIS A 130 4.63 14.39 -2.59
CA HIS A 130 4.39 14.81 -3.97
C HIS A 130 5.17 16.07 -4.36
N ARG A 131 5.33 17.05 -3.44
CA ARG A 131 6.21 18.22 -3.69
C ARG A 131 7.66 17.85 -3.96
N HIS A 132 8.08 16.66 -3.51
CA HIS A 132 9.45 16.16 -3.72
C HIS A 132 9.53 15.07 -4.80
N GLY A 133 8.44 14.84 -5.55
CA GLY A 133 8.40 13.81 -6.59
C GLY A 133 8.42 12.37 -6.05
N MET A 134 8.05 12.18 -4.79
CA MET A 134 7.97 10.87 -4.12
C MET A 134 6.54 10.33 -4.18
N TYR A 135 6.40 9.02 -4.03
CA TYR A 135 5.11 8.34 -3.90
C TYR A 135 4.80 7.98 -2.44
N VAL A 136 3.51 7.82 -2.13
CA VAL A 136 3.06 7.32 -0.82
C VAL A 136 2.39 5.96 -1.00
N HIS A 137 3.00 4.95 -0.38
CA HIS A 137 2.43 3.61 -0.26
C HIS A 137 1.77 3.46 1.12
N MET A 138 0.50 3.07 1.12
CA MET A 138 -0.23 2.71 2.33
C MET A 138 -0.33 1.19 2.46
N ASP A 139 0.21 0.64 3.54
CA ASP A 139 -0.16 -0.71 3.99
C ASP A 139 -1.52 -0.64 4.67
N GLY A 140 -2.52 -1.14 3.97
CA GLY A 140 -3.92 -1.19 4.38
C GLY A 140 -4.35 -2.57 4.87
N ALA A 141 -3.45 -3.39 5.41
CA ALA A 141 -3.79 -4.70 6.00
C ALA A 141 -4.89 -4.60 7.06
N ARG A 142 -5.04 -3.40 7.67
CA ARG A 142 -6.07 -3.09 8.68
C ARG A 142 -6.88 -1.84 8.33
N LEU A 143 -6.97 -1.48 7.06
CA LEU A 143 -7.69 -0.28 6.61
C LEU A 143 -9.17 -0.31 7.01
N ALA A 144 -9.82 -1.48 6.96
CA ALA A 144 -11.21 -1.63 7.37
C ALA A 144 -11.42 -1.24 8.85
N ASN A 145 -10.47 -1.58 9.72
CA ASN A 145 -10.52 -1.19 11.14
C ASN A 145 -10.41 0.33 11.31
N ALA A 146 -9.53 0.96 10.54
CA ALA A 146 -9.39 2.43 10.55
C ALA A 146 -10.65 3.12 10.03
N CYS A 147 -11.25 2.62 8.95
CA CYS A 147 -12.53 3.12 8.42
C CYS A 147 -13.64 3.02 9.47
N ALA A 148 -13.77 1.88 10.14
CA ALA A 148 -14.75 1.68 11.20
C ALA A 148 -14.52 2.62 12.40
N ALA A 149 -13.27 2.78 12.83
CA ALA A 149 -12.92 3.64 13.97
C ALA A 149 -13.19 5.13 13.69
N LEU A 150 -13.03 5.58 12.44
CA LEU A 150 -13.24 6.97 12.03
C LEU A 150 -14.64 7.23 11.46
N ASN A 151 -15.43 6.17 11.22
CA ASN A 151 -16.70 6.21 10.51
C ASN A 151 -16.56 6.86 9.11
N LEU A 152 -15.53 6.45 8.37
CA LEU A 152 -15.18 6.91 7.03
C LEU A 152 -15.12 5.75 6.03
N GLY A 153 -15.34 6.03 4.75
CA GLY A 153 -15.19 5.07 3.68
C GLY A 153 -13.72 4.85 3.25
N PHE A 154 -13.48 3.78 2.50
CA PHE A 154 -12.14 3.48 1.96
C PHE A 154 -11.59 4.62 1.11
N ARG A 155 -12.40 5.20 0.23
CA ARG A 155 -12.03 6.30 -0.64
C ARG A 155 -11.54 7.52 0.15
N GLU A 156 -12.25 7.87 1.24
CA GLU A 156 -11.97 9.05 2.06
C GLU A 156 -10.60 8.95 2.77
N LEU A 157 -10.16 7.72 3.11
CA LEU A 157 -8.87 7.47 3.75
C LEU A 157 -7.74 7.12 2.77
N THR A 158 -8.00 7.08 1.46
CA THR A 158 -7.00 6.72 0.45
C THR A 158 -6.95 7.75 -0.68
N VAL A 159 -7.83 7.63 -1.66
CA VAL A 159 -7.87 8.45 -2.88
C VAL A 159 -7.97 9.93 -2.54
N ASP A 160 -8.93 10.30 -1.68
CA ASP A 160 -9.20 11.69 -1.32
C ASP A 160 -8.09 12.29 -0.41
N CYS A 161 -7.19 11.44 0.08
CA CYS A 161 -5.98 11.83 0.81
C CYS A 161 -4.70 11.80 -0.05
N GLY A 162 -4.80 11.46 -1.34
CA GLY A 162 -3.66 11.48 -2.25
C GLY A 162 -2.73 10.26 -2.14
N ILE A 163 -3.20 9.13 -1.60
CA ILE A 163 -2.42 7.87 -1.60
C ILE A 163 -2.22 7.39 -3.04
N ASP A 164 -0.98 7.03 -3.40
CA ASP A 164 -0.64 6.60 -4.75
C ASP A 164 -0.91 5.12 -5.00
N ILE A 165 -0.65 4.29 -3.98
CA ILE A 165 -0.79 2.84 -4.04
C ILE A 165 -1.10 2.27 -2.67
N LEU A 166 -1.95 1.25 -2.64
CA LEU A 166 -2.46 0.62 -1.43
C LEU A 166 -2.20 -0.89 -1.46
N SER A 167 -1.68 -1.45 -0.36
CA SER A 167 -1.80 -2.87 -0.05
C SER A 167 -3.12 -3.09 0.67
N PHE A 168 -4.16 -3.55 -0.05
CA PHE A 168 -5.50 -3.72 0.50
C PHE A 168 -5.64 -5.10 1.12
N GLY A 169 -5.73 -5.14 2.45
CA GLY A 169 -5.70 -6.37 3.23
C GLY A 169 -7.00 -7.16 3.20
N GLY A 170 -6.91 -8.44 2.82
CA GLY A 170 -8.03 -9.37 2.88
C GLY A 170 -7.88 -10.39 4.02
N THR A 171 -6.70 -10.96 4.20
CA THR A 171 -6.45 -12.06 5.16
C THR A 171 -6.76 -11.67 6.60
N LYS A 172 -6.45 -10.44 7.03
CA LYS A 172 -6.80 -9.96 8.38
C LYS A 172 -8.25 -9.54 8.53
N ASN A 173 -9.05 -9.63 7.46
CA ASN A 173 -10.45 -9.20 7.39
C ASN A 173 -11.37 -10.33 6.95
N GLY A 174 -11.06 -11.57 7.35
CA GLY A 174 -11.93 -12.73 7.17
C GLY A 174 -11.68 -13.60 5.94
N LEU A 175 -10.75 -13.22 5.05
CA LEU A 175 -10.37 -14.08 3.93
C LEU A 175 -9.49 -15.24 4.39
N MET A 176 -9.64 -16.38 3.73
CA MET A 176 -8.74 -17.51 3.94
C MET A 176 -7.33 -17.20 3.41
N LEU A 177 -7.24 -16.52 2.26
CA LEU A 177 -6.00 -16.19 1.57
C LEU A 177 -6.27 -15.08 0.54
N GLY A 178 -5.39 -14.11 0.45
CA GLY A 178 -5.41 -13.12 -0.63
C GLY A 178 -5.44 -11.68 -0.15
N GLU A 179 -4.76 -10.86 -0.91
CA GLU A 179 -4.65 -9.42 -0.76
C GLU A 179 -4.83 -8.77 -2.15
N SER A 180 -4.97 -7.46 -2.19
CA SER A 180 -4.92 -6.71 -3.44
C SER A 180 -3.95 -5.54 -3.35
N VAL A 181 -3.09 -5.37 -4.34
CA VAL A 181 -2.42 -4.09 -4.57
C VAL A 181 -3.36 -3.23 -5.40
N VAL A 182 -3.78 -2.09 -4.88
CA VAL A 182 -4.66 -1.16 -5.60
C VAL A 182 -3.85 0.07 -6.01
N VAL A 183 -3.64 0.23 -7.31
CA VAL A 183 -2.85 1.33 -7.87
C VAL A 183 -3.78 2.48 -8.23
N PHE A 184 -3.63 3.61 -7.54
CA PHE A 184 -4.40 4.83 -7.81
C PHE A 184 -3.68 5.75 -8.79
N ASN A 185 -2.37 5.96 -8.60
CA ASN A 185 -1.59 6.87 -9.43
C ASN A 185 -1.40 6.31 -10.84
N PRO A 186 -1.83 7.03 -11.91
CA PRO A 186 -1.71 6.55 -13.29
C PRO A 186 -0.28 6.24 -13.75
N ALA A 187 0.72 6.95 -13.21
CA ALA A 187 2.12 6.74 -13.57
C ALA A 187 2.64 5.35 -13.20
N LEU A 188 2.05 4.70 -12.19
CA LEU A 188 2.46 3.38 -11.69
C LEU A 188 1.77 2.21 -12.40
N LYS A 189 0.69 2.45 -13.16
CA LYS A 189 -0.14 1.38 -13.75
C LYS A 189 0.55 0.64 -14.88
N LYS A 190 1.37 1.32 -15.67
CA LYS A 190 1.97 0.76 -16.89
C LYS A 190 2.79 -0.51 -16.64
N GLU A 191 3.50 -0.55 -15.53
CA GLU A 191 4.40 -1.66 -15.18
C GLU A 191 3.78 -2.67 -14.21
N ALA A 192 2.58 -2.40 -13.69
CA ALA A 192 1.96 -3.11 -12.57
C ALA A 192 1.82 -4.62 -12.78
N TYR A 193 1.34 -5.03 -13.95
CA TYR A 193 1.18 -6.46 -14.29
C TYR A 193 2.52 -7.19 -14.43
N PHE A 194 3.53 -6.51 -14.97
CA PHE A 194 4.86 -7.10 -15.15
C PHE A 194 5.55 -7.29 -13.80
N VAL A 195 5.51 -6.26 -12.93
CA VAL A 195 6.08 -6.32 -11.58
C VAL A 195 5.40 -7.40 -10.74
N ARG A 196 4.05 -7.48 -10.75
CA ARG A 196 3.32 -8.55 -10.07
C ARG A 196 3.78 -9.95 -10.55
N LYS A 197 3.89 -10.14 -11.87
CA LYS A 197 4.33 -11.44 -12.42
C LYS A 197 5.76 -11.75 -12.06
N GLN A 198 6.67 -10.78 -12.17
CA GLN A 198 8.08 -10.94 -11.82
C GLN A 198 8.29 -11.26 -10.34
N SER A 199 7.43 -10.71 -9.47
CA SER A 199 7.42 -10.97 -8.02
C SER A 199 6.77 -12.30 -7.64
N ALA A 200 6.43 -13.16 -8.61
CA ALA A 200 5.76 -14.45 -8.42
C ALA A 200 4.36 -14.33 -7.74
N GLN A 201 3.72 -13.17 -7.82
CA GLN A 201 2.43 -12.89 -7.18
C GLN A 201 1.21 -13.09 -8.09
N LEU A 202 1.38 -13.63 -9.30
CA LEU A 202 0.27 -13.94 -10.21
C LEU A 202 -0.14 -15.42 -10.11
N ALA A 203 -1.29 -15.67 -9.47
CA ALA A 203 -1.89 -17.00 -9.38
C ALA A 203 -2.48 -17.47 -10.72
N SER A 204 -2.25 -18.73 -11.12
CA SER A 204 -2.90 -19.30 -12.32
C SER A 204 -4.41 -19.47 -12.16
N LYS A 205 -4.87 -19.75 -10.95
CA LYS A 205 -6.27 -19.90 -10.56
C LYS A 205 -6.73 -18.68 -9.74
N LEU A 206 -6.57 -17.48 -10.31
CA LEU A 206 -6.77 -16.20 -9.62
C LEU A 206 -8.18 -16.05 -9.05
N ARG A 207 -9.20 -16.64 -9.68
CA ARG A 207 -10.60 -16.63 -9.21
C ARG A 207 -10.79 -17.08 -7.76
N TYR A 208 -9.96 -17.99 -7.25
CA TYR A 208 -10.05 -18.46 -5.86
C TYR A 208 -9.53 -17.45 -4.84
N LEU A 209 -8.75 -16.46 -5.27
CA LEU A 209 -8.36 -15.33 -4.46
C LEU A 209 -9.36 -14.18 -4.58
N SER A 210 -9.67 -13.79 -5.82
CA SER A 210 -10.49 -12.62 -6.12
C SER A 210 -11.93 -12.75 -5.63
N CYS A 211 -12.55 -13.94 -5.74
CA CYS A 211 -13.92 -14.13 -5.28
C CYS A 211 -14.08 -13.90 -3.77
N GLN A 212 -13.08 -14.22 -2.97
CA GLN A 212 -13.12 -13.97 -1.53
C GLN A 212 -13.17 -12.47 -1.22
N LEU A 213 -12.33 -11.67 -1.89
CA LEU A 213 -12.32 -10.21 -1.75
C LEU A 213 -13.69 -9.60 -2.10
N SER A 214 -14.33 -10.06 -3.16
CA SER A 214 -15.64 -9.54 -3.58
C SER A 214 -16.77 -9.96 -2.65
N LEU A 215 -16.75 -11.20 -2.14
CA LEU A 215 -17.88 -11.76 -1.38
C LEU A 215 -17.78 -11.45 0.13
N ILE A 216 -16.58 -11.42 0.70
CA ILE A 216 -16.40 -11.29 2.15
C ILE A 216 -16.03 -9.87 2.52
N HIS A 217 -14.91 -9.37 1.99
CA HIS A 217 -14.30 -8.14 2.49
C HIS A 217 -15.05 -6.87 2.04
N ILE A 218 -15.49 -6.80 0.79
CA ILE A 218 -16.12 -5.59 0.25
C ILE A 218 -17.65 -5.59 0.47
N SER A 219 -18.30 -6.75 0.43
CA SER A 219 -19.75 -6.84 0.57
C SER A 219 -20.24 -6.88 2.02
N GLU A 220 -19.40 -7.34 2.96
CA GLU A 220 -19.75 -7.53 4.37
C GLU A 220 -18.70 -6.95 5.34
N PRO A 221 -18.20 -5.71 5.14
CA PRO A 221 -17.09 -5.18 5.92
C PRO A 221 -17.40 -4.93 7.41
N THR A 222 -18.68 -5.03 7.81
CA THR A 222 -19.15 -4.62 9.15
C THR A 222 -19.63 -5.78 10.01
N ARG A 223 -19.47 -7.04 9.58
CA ARG A 223 -19.94 -8.21 10.34
C ARG A 223 -18.85 -8.97 11.10
N LEU A 224 -17.68 -8.37 11.27
CA LEU A 224 -16.61 -8.94 12.11
C LEU A 224 -16.47 -8.16 13.40
#